data_72fbac5bc6185510975b8c998a16f5c1
#
_entry.id   72fbac5bc6185510975b8c998a16f5c1
#
_cell.length_a   1.000
_cell.length_b   1.000
_cell.length_c   1.000
_cell.angle_alpha   90.00
_cell.angle_beta   90.00
_cell.angle_gamma   90.00
#
_symmetry.space_group_name_H-M   'P 1'
#
loop_
_entity.id
_entity.type
_entity.pdbx_description
1 polymer ?
#
loop_
_entity_poly.entity_id
_entity_poly.type
_entity_poly.pdbx_seq_one_letter_code
_entity_poly.pdbx_strand_id
1 'polypeptide(L)'
;MQNNRNQHRAAESAGNYTQLHGEYKASFLSGALTLAAAETTTAGHLMVMRVPTSETKKAVIRYVGYSFATVTAMGTQQPLGLSLIRMTGSTAVYTGGTAIDMFTLTQSQKLRANQALTLFTTNNVRMCTTAGLTAGTQNLDSQALYREFFLSPVLGEVKNGTLFDARDDGTSTYRSPIVLAAEEGIVVRNTILMGATGVFNLALNVEWDEVTL
;
A
#
# COMPACT_ATOMS: atom_id res chain seq x y z
N MET A 1 -4.61 -30.11 -6.60
CA MET A 1 -4.79 -28.67 -6.38
C MET A 1 -3.51 -27.82 -6.55
N GLN A 2 -2.32 -28.38 -6.64
CA GLN A 2 -1.06 -27.65 -6.88
C GLN A 2 -0.86 -27.20 -8.34
N ASN A 3 -1.62 -27.76 -9.29
CA ASN A 3 -1.41 -27.48 -10.73
C ASN A 3 -1.90 -26.09 -11.20
N ASN A 4 -2.91 -25.51 -10.56
CA ASN A 4 -3.46 -24.22 -11.01
C ASN A 4 -2.55 -23.01 -10.69
N ARG A 5 -1.85 -23.01 -9.54
CA ARG A 5 -0.90 -21.94 -9.20
C ARG A 5 0.26 -21.86 -10.19
N ASN A 6 0.76 -23.02 -10.66
CA ASN A 6 1.83 -23.07 -11.63
C ASN A 6 1.36 -22.67 -13.04
N GLN A 7 0.11 -22.95 -13.38
CA GLN A 7 -0.48 -22.57 -14.67
C GLN A 7 -0.79 -21.07 -14.73
N HIS A 8 -1.26 -20.45 -13.64
CA HIS A 8 -1.45 -18.99 -13.56
C HIS A 8 -0.11 -18.25 -13.64
N ARG A 9 0.89 -18.68 -12.89
CA ARG A 9 2.25 -18.13 -12.98
C ARG A 9 2.87 -18.31 -14.37
N ALA A 10 2.61 -19.43 -15.03
CA ALA A 10 3.04 -19.67 -16.42
C ALA A 10 2.27 -18.80 -17.42
N ALA A 11 0.97 -18.54 -17.21
CA ALA A 11 0.18 -17.67 -18.06
C ALA A 11 0.55 -16.19 -17.87
N GLU A 12 0.83 -15.76 -16.64
CA GLU A 12 1.37 -14.42 -16.36
C GLU A 12 2.77 -14.23 -16.95
N SER A 13 3.62 -15.26 -16.92
CA SER A 13 4.95 -15.23 -17.55
C SER A 13 4.90 -15.30 -19.08
N ALA A 14 3.89 -15.94 -19.65
CA ALA A 14 3.72 -16.05 -21.09
C ALA A 14 3.17 -14.79 -21.76
N GLY A 15 2.55 -13.88 -20.99
CA GLY A 15 1.91 -12.71 -21.53
C GLY A 15 2.83 -11.52 -21.76
N ASN A 16 3.59 -11.08 -20.74
CA ASN A 16 4.39 -9.86 -20.79
C ASN A 16 5.60 -9.85 -19.85
N TYR A 17 5.85 -10.90 -19.07
CA TYR A 17 6.94 -10.92 -18.10
C TYR A 17 8.00 -11.92 -18.49
N THR A 18 9.23 -11.46 -18.65
CA THR A 18 10.36 -12.34 -19.03
C THR A 18 10.97 -13.05 -17.83
N GLN A 19 10.87 -12.47 -16.64
CA GLN A 19 11.45 -13.07 -15.45
C GLN A 19 10.80 -12.55 -14.15
N LEU A 20 10.47 -13.46 -13.25
CA LEU A 20 10.09 -13.15 -11.88
C LEU A 20 11.35 -12.97 -11.01
N HIS A 21 11.59 -11.79 -10.48
CA HIS A 21 12.75 -11.49 -9.65
C HIS A 21 12.56 -11.80 -8.17
N GLY A 22 11.34 -11.82 -7.67
CA GLY A 22 11.08 -12.16 -6.28
C GLY A 22 9.65 -11.86 -5.84
N GLU A 23 9.29 -12.49 -4.73
CA GLU A 23 8.05 -12.28 -4.01
C GLU A 23 8.38 -11.63 -2.67
N TYR A 24 7.71 -10.53 -2.33
CA TYR A 24 8.00 -9.73 -1.15
C TYR A 24 6.74 -9.43 -0.37
N LYS A 25 6.95 -9.21 0.93
CA LYS A 25 5.92 -8.75 1.85
C LYS A 25 6.49 -7.71 2.79
N ALA A 26 5.71 -6.68 3.10
CA ALA A 26 6.06 -5.71 4.11
C ALA A 26 4.84 -5.36 4.96
N SER A 27 5.10 -5.05 6.22
CA SER A 27 4.11 -4.54 7.15
C SER A 27 4.57 -3.17 7.66
N PHE A 28 3.71 -2.19 7.54
CA PHE A 28 3.95 -0.80 7.91
C PHE A 28 3.04 -0.43 9.08
N LEU A 29 3.58 0.25 10.07
CA LEU A 29 2.82 0.73 11.21
C LEU A 29 2.96 2.25 11.32
N SER A 30 1.84 2.95 11.41
CA SER A 30 1.82 4.36 11.75
C SER A 30 2.14 4.59 13.22
N GLY A 31 2.48 5.81 13.59
CA GLY A 31 2.34 6.29 14.96
C GLY A 31 0.87 6.52 15.31
N ALA A 32 0.62 7.18 16.42
CA ALA A 32 -0.70 7.62 16.83
C ALA A 32 -1.15 8.79 15.95
N LEU A 33 -2.12 8.55 15.09
CA LEU A 33 -2.59 9.48 14.07
C LEU A 33 -3.82 10.26 14.53
N THR A 34 -3.80 11.56 14.30
CA THR A 34 -4.98 12.42 14.30
C THR A 34 -5.11 12.98 12.88
N LEU A 35 -6.15 12.60 12.15
CA LEU A 35 -6.33 13.05 10.77
C LEU A 35 -7.48 14.03 10.66
N ALA A 36 -7.12 15.29 10.50
CA ALA A 36 -8.06 16.36 10.22
C ALA A 36 -8.29 16.60 8.71
N ALA A 37 -7.59 15.85 7.83
CA ALA A 37 -7.68 16.06 6.39
C ALA A 37 -8.28 14.85 5.68
N ALA A 38 -9.27 15.13 4.83
CA ALA A 38 -9.83 14.17 3.90
C ALA A 38 -8.99 14.05 2.61
N GLU A 39 -9.39 13.13 1.77
CA GLU A 39 -8.80 12.87 0.47
C GLU A 39 -8.72 14.13 -0.41
N THR A 40 -7.51 14.65 -0.57
CA THR A 40 -7.18 15.72 -1.53
C THR A 40 -5.90 15.33 -2.29
N THR A 41 -5.52 16.11 -3.27
CA THR A 41 -4.26 15.90 -4.01
C THR A 41 -3.01 16.07 -3.15
N THR A 42 -3.11 16.76 -2.01
CA THR A 42 -1.97 17.13 -1.17
C THR A 42 -2.12 16.73 0.31
N ALA A 43 -3.26 16.20 0.71
CA ALA A 43 -3.54 15.87 2.10
C ALA A 43 -4.26 14.52 2.27
N GLY A 44 -4.27 14.01 3.49
CA GLY A 44 -4.89 12.73 3.81
C GLY A 44 -4.08 11.51 3.41
N HIS A 45 -2.85 11.67 2.93
CA HIS A 45 -2.00 10.57 2.50
C HIS A 45 -1.39 9.86 3.71
N LEU A 46 -1.58 8.55 3.78
CA LEU A 46 -1.18 7.72 4.91
C LEU A 46 0.07 6.89 4.60
N MET A 47 0.13 6.34 3.40
CA MET A 47 1.25 5.55 2.91
C MET A 47 1.46 5.82 1.43
N VAL A 48 2.72 5.84 1.03
CA VAL A 48 3.13 5.85 -0.38
C VAL A 48 4.15 4.74 -0.62
N MET A 49 4.02 4.08 -1.73
CA MET A 49 4.99 3.11 -2.25
C MET A 49 5.19 3.39 -3.74
N ARG A 50 6.40 3.80 -4.14
CA ARG A 50 6.72 4.27 -5.49
C ARG A 50 7.91 3.51 -6.06
N VAL A 51 7.81 3.07 -7.30
CA VAL A 51 8.95 2.52 -8.05
C VAL A 51 9.95 3.64 -8.36
N PRO A 52 11.27 3.44 -8.12
CA PRO A 52 12.30 4.44 -8.42
C PRO A 52 12.31 4.86 -9.90
N THR A 53 12.76 6.09 -10.17
CA THR A 53 12.75 6.67 -11.53
C THR A 53 13.67 5.96 -12.52
N SER A 54 14.75 5.35 -12.05
CA SER A 54 15.73 4.64 -12.88
C SER A 54 15.51 3.13 -12.94
N GLU A 55 14.41 2.63 -12.36
CA GLU A 55 14.20 1.20 -12.26
C GLU A 55 13.65 0.62 -13.58
N THR A 56 14.24 -0.50 -14.00
CA THR A 56 13.80 -1.23 -15.19
C THR A 56 12.82 -2.36 -14.87
N LYS A 57 12.80 -2.82 -13.61
CA LYS A 57 11.86 -3.80 -13.13
C LYS A 57 10.51 -3.14 -12.87
N LYS A 58 9.46 -3.94 -12.82
CA LYS A 58 8.12 -3.54 -12.41
C LYS A 58 7.73 -4.20 -11.09
N ALA A 59 6.98 -3.48 -10.28
CA ALA A 59 6.32 -4.06 -9.12
C ALA A 59 4.89 -4.47 -9.48
N VAL A 60 4.52 -5.67 -9.09
CA VAL A 60 3.20 -6.26 -9.31
C VAL A 60 2.54 -6.42 -7.95
N ILE A 61 1.71 -5.47 -7.57
CA ILE A 61 1.03 -5.48 -6.27
C ILE A 61 -0.06 -6.56 -6.28
N ARG A 62 0.02 -7.46 -5.32
CA ARG A 62 -0.91 -8.59 -5.15
C ARG A 62 -1.93 -8.35 -4.06
N TYR A 63 -1.51 -7.68 -2.99
CA TYR A 63 -2.35 -7.51 -1.82
C TYR A 63 -2.03 -6.21 -1.08
N VAL A 64 -3.08 -5.56 -0.61
CA VAL A 64 -3.01 -4.45 0.33
C VAL A 64 -4.09 -4.65 1.38
N GLY A 65 -3.67 -5.02 2.59
CA GLY A 65 -4.54 -5.16 3.75
C GLY A 65 -4.29 -4.10 4.78
N TYR A 66 -5.24 -3.89 5.70
CA TYR A 66 -5.09 -2.94 6.79
C TYR A 66 -5.62 -3.47 8.11
N SER A 67 -5.08 -2.91 9.19
CA SER A 67 -5.61 -3.04 10.54
C SER A 67 -5.70 -1.64 11.14
N PHE A 68 -6.85 -1.28 11.64
CA PHE A 68 -7.15 0.01 12.24
C PHE A 68 -7.51 -0.18 13.71
N ALA A 69 -6.76 0.47 14.61
CA ALA A 69 -6.97 0.37 16.05
C ALA A 69 -7.19 1.76 16.65
N THR A 70 -8.29 1.97 17.34
CA THR A 70 -8.59 3.24 18.04
C THR A 70 -7.78 3.30 19.33
N VAL A 71 -6.94 4.33 19.47
CA VAL A 71 -6.07 4.59 20.63
C VAL A 71 -6.75 5.56 21.61
N THR A 72 -7.42 6.57 21.08
CA THR A 72 -8.24 7.50 21.88
C THR A 72 -9.63 7.55 21.26
N ALA A 73 -10.65 7.41 22.10
CA ALA A 73 -12.02 7.37 21.65
C ALA A 73 -12.37 8.60 20.79
N MET A 74 -13.02 8.37 19.68
CA MET A 74 -13.65 9.40 18.87
C MET A 74 -14.98 9.73 19.55
N GLY A 75 -15.16 10.89 20.11
CA GLY A 75 -16.31 11.30 20.93
C GLY A 75 -17.66 10.64 20.59
N THR A 76 -17.94 10.44 19.29
CA THR A 76 -19.01 9.57 18.78
C THR A 76 -18.43 8.67 17.69
N GLN A 77 -19.02 7.49 17.52
CA GLN A 77 -18.69 6.62 16.41
C GLN A 77 -19.00 7.34 15.09
N GLN A 78 -18.05 7.37 14.18
CA GLN A 78 -18.16 8.08 12.90
C GLN A 78 -17.73 7.20 11.73
N PRO A 79 -18.24 7.45 10.52
CA PRO A 79 -17.75 6.79 9.34
C PRO A 79 -16.29 7.18 9.07
N LEU A 80 -15.50 6.20 8.71
CA LEU A 80 -14.11 6.33 8.26
C LEU A 80 -13.99 5.71 6.88
N GLY A 81 -12.96 6.07 6.15
CA GLY A 81 -12.71 5.47 4.85
C GLY A 81 -11.23 5.48 4.49
N LEU A 82 -10.81 4.42 3.83
CA LEU A 82 -9.49 4.31 3.21
C LEU A 82 -9.65 4.15 1.70
N SER A 83 -8.79 4.78 0.93
CA SER A 83 -8.73 4.60 -0.51
C SER A 83 -7.33 4.22 -0.95
N LEU A 84 -7.25 3.34 -1.95
CA LEU A 84 -6.05 2.99 -2.69
C LEU A 84 -6.08 3.68 -4.05
N ILE A 85 -5.07 4.49 -4.34
CA ILE A 85 -4.98 5.30 -5.56
C ILE A 85 -3.66 5.01 -6.26
N ARG A 86 -3.69 4.95 -7.57
CA ARG A 86 -2.50 4.91 -8.40
C ARG A 86 -1.90 6.30 -8.54
N MET A 87 -0.59 6.34 -8.50
CA MET A 87 0.23 7.52 -8.74
C MET A 87 1.07 7.32 -9.99
N THR A 88 1.18 8.34 -10.83
CA THR A 88 1.97 8.32 -12.05
C THR A 88 2.86 9.58 -12.15
N GLY A 89 4.00 9.45 -12.83
CA GLY A 89 4.88 10.58 -13.14
C GLY A 89 5.38 11.33 -11.90
N SER A 90 5.67 10.62 -10.82
CA SER A 90 6.17 11.24 -9.59
C SER A 90 7.65 11.49 -9.68
N THR A 91 8.05 12.76 -9.78
CA THR A 91 9.46 13.18 -9.78
C THR A 91 9.95 13.61 -8.40
N ALA A 92 9.05 14.03 -7.50
CA ALA A 92 9.41 14.44 -6.15
C ALA A 92 8.98 13.41 -5.10
N VAL A 93 9.83 13.26 -4.10
CA VAL A 93 9.62 12.33 -2.99
C VAL A 93 8.63 12.94 -2.00
N TYR A 94 7.73 12.12 -1.46
CA TYR A 94 6.92 12.50 -0.30
C TYR A 94 7.80 12.87 0.89
N THR A 95 7.34 13.81 1.69
CA THR A 95 7.97 14.20 2.96
C THR A 95 7.03 13.98 4.14
N GLY A 96 7.53 14.16 5.34
CA GLY A 96 6.81 13.81 6.56
C GLY A 96 6.82 12.30 6.81
N GLY A 97 6.22 11.88 7.92
CA GLY A 97 6.20 10.48 8.32
C GLY A 97 7.59 9.83 8.45
N THR A 98 7.63 8.52 8.39
CA THR A 98 8.86 7.72 8.42
C THR A 98 9.14 7.14 7.04
N ALA A 99 10.37 7.34 6.54
CA ALA A 99 10.87 6.60 5.39
C ALA A 99 11.15 5.16 5.81
N ILE A 100 10.61 4.22 5.05
CA ILE A 100 10.77 2.79 5.34
C ILE A 100 11.97 2.27 4.58
N ASP A 101 12.96 1.77 5.30
CA ASP A 101 14.11 1.13 4.68
C ASP A 101 13.76 -0.30 4.26
N MET A 102 13.37 -0.44 3.01
CA MET A 102 13.06 -1.74 2.41
C MET A 102 14.32 -2.51 1.99
N PHE A 103 15.47 -1.85 2.00
CA PHE A 103 16.75 -2.41 1.56
C PHE A 103 17.42 -3.25 2.64
N THR A 104 17.25 -2.88 3.90
CA THR A 104 17.70 -3.70 5.01
C THR A 104 16.70 -4.82 5.28
N LEU A 105 17.22 -6.00 5.60
CA LEU A 105 16.44 -7.23 5.83
C LEU A 105 15.41 -7.14 6.97
N THR A 106 15.34 -6.00 7.66
CA THR A 106 14.51 -5.81 8.85
C THR A 106 13.08 -5.37 8.56
N GLN A 107 12.81 -4.78 7.40
CA GLN A 107 11.49 -4.18 7.10
C GLN A 107 10.78 -4.78 5.88
N SER A 108 11.48 -5.40 4.94
CA SER A 108 10.87 -6.21 3.89
C SER A 108 11.23 -7.67 4.06
N GLN A 109 10.22 -8.50 4.13
CA GLN A 109 10.44 -9.95 4.19
C GLN A 109 10.49 -10.50 2.78
N LYS A 110 11.64 -11.03 2.41
CA LYS A 110 11.75 -11.91 1.26
C LYS A 110 11.01 -13.21 1.59
N LEU A 111 10.13 -13.63 0.71
CA LEU A 111 9.43 -14.90 0.90
C LEU A 111 10.31 -16.12 0.59
N ARG A 112 11.48 -15.88 -0.04
CA ARG A 112 12.47 -16.94 -0.34
C ARG A 112 13.88 -16.45 -0.02
N ALA A 113 14.69 -17.29 0.59
CA ALA A 113 16.02 -16.94 1.07
C ALA A 113 17.02 -16.50 -0.02
N ASN A 114 16.86 -16.99 -1.25
CA ASN A 114 17.73 -16.70 -2.39
C ASN A 114 17.24 -15.55 -3.30
N GLN A 115 16.22 -14.80 -2.87
CA GLN A 115 15.75 -13.65 -3.64
C GLN A 115 16.73 -12.48 -3.58
N ALA A 116 16.76 -11.68 -4.66
CA ALA A 116 17.44 -10.40 -4.68
C ALA A 116 16.83 -9.41 -3.66
N LEU A 117 17.49 -8.30 -3.40
CA LEU A 117 16.90 -7.18 -2.66
C LEU A 117 15.79 -6.55 -3.51
N THR A 118 14.77 -6.02 -2.83
CA THR A 118 13.66 -5.35 -3.50
C THR A 118 14.12 -4.12 -4.29
N LEU A 119 13.38 -3.77 -5.33
CA LEU A 119 13.59 -2.53 -6.11
C LEU A 119 13.25 -1.26 -5.28
N PHE A 120 12.45 -1.37 -4.23
CA PHE A 120 12.05 -0.25 -3.42
C PHE A 120 13.18 0.21 -2.49
N THR A 121 13.63 1.44 -2.70
CA THR A 121 14.65 2.08 -1.85
C THR A 121 14.01 2.88 -0.72
N THR A 122 14.78 3.22 0.29
CA THR A 122 14.33 3.89 1.54
C THR A 122 13.44 5.10 1.31
N ASN A 123 13.73 5.93 0.33
CA ASN A 123 12.97 7.14 0.08
C ASN A 123 11.69 6.94 -0.76
N ASN A 124 11.49 5.74 -1.29
CA ASN A 124 10.36 5.46 -2.17
C ASN A 124 9.17 4.81 -1.45
N VAL A 125 9.35 4.46 -0.18
CA VAL A 125 8.29 3.94 0.67
C VAL A 125 8.24 4.77 1.95
N ARG A 126 7.08 5.34 2.26
CA ARG A 126 6.88 6.13 3.48
C ARG A 126 5.55 5.81 4.11
N MET A 127 5.53 5.83 5.43
CA MET A 127 4.33 5.71 6.24
C MET A 127 4.18 6.94 7.12
N CYS A 128 2.96 7.43 7.27
CA CYS A 128 2.64 8.51 8.19
C CYS A 128 2.96 8.10 9.65
N THR A 129 3.26 9.08 10.49
CA THR A 129 3.49 8.88 11.94
C THR A 129 2.38 9.47 12.78
N THR A 130 2.34 10.78 12.95
CA THR A 130 1.34 11.50 13.75
C THR A 130 0.40 12.35 12.91
N ALA A 131 0.78 12.59 11.67
CA ALA A 131 0.02 13.34 10.67
C ALA A 131 0.18 12.69 9.30
N GLY A 132 -0.69 13.02 8.37
CA GLY A 132 -0.57 12.59 6.97
C GLY A 132 0.75 13.02 6.34
N LEU A 133 1.15 12.30 5.30
CA LEU A 133 2.32 12.63 4.50
C LEU A 133 2.08 13.92 3.71
N THR A 134 3.13 14.69 3.50
CA THR A 134 3.11 15.82 2.56
C THR A 134 3.49 15.30 1.17
N ALA A 135 2.58 15.46 0.24
CA ALA A 135 2.78 15.03 -1.13
C ALA A 135 3.87 15.87 -1.82
N GLY A 136 4.72 15.19 -2.58
CA GLY A 136 5.60 15.84 -3.54
C GLY A 136 4.88 16.16 -4.85
N THR A 137 5.62 16.41 -5.92
CA THR A 137 5.04 16.55 -7.27
C THR A 137 4.69 15.17 -7.82
N GLN A 138 3.41 14.90 -7.95
CA GLN A 138 2.89 13.66 -8.50
C GLN A 138 1.56 13.89 -9.22
N ASN A 139 1.23 12.97 -10.11
CA ASN A 139 -0.09 12.85 -10.70
C ASN A 139 -0.80 11.66 -10.06
N LEU A 140 -1.91 11.93 -9.39
CA LEU A 140 -2.79 10.88 -8.87
C LEU A 140 -3.93 10.65 -9.85
N ASP A 141 -4.32 9.41 -10.02
CA ASP A 141 -5.53 9.09 -10.78
C ASP A 141 -6.73 9.81 -10.15
N SER A 142 -7.63 10.31 -10.99
CA SER A 142 -8.82 11.04 -10.53
C SER A 142 -9.79 10.16 -9.74
N GLN A 143 -9.71 8.86 -9.91
CA GLN A 143 -10.52 7.87 -9.23
C GLN A 143 -9.65 6.93 -8.41
N ALA A 144 -10.11 6.59 -7.21
CA ALA A 144 -9.49 5.54 -6.44
C ALA A 144 -9.69 4.19 -7.13
N LEU A 145 -8.64 3.35 -7.13
CA LEU A 145 -8.74 1.96 -7.56
C LEU A 145 -9.71 1.19 -6.67
N TYR A 146 -9.62 1.44 -5.36
CA TYR A 146 -10.46 0.80 -4.34
C TYR A 146 -10.74 1.77 -3.21
N ARG A 147 -11.94 1.64 -2.63
CA ARG A 147 -12.35 2.37 -1.42
C ARG A 147 -13.03 1.40 -0.47
N GLU A 148 -12.77 1.58 0.80
CA GLU A 148 -13.49 0.89 1.85
C GLU A 148 -13.95 1.90 2.89
N PHE A 149 -15.20 1.75 3.33
CA PHE A 149 -15.81 2.55 4.39
C PHE A 149 -16.17 1.65 5.56
N PHE A 150 -15.92 2.11 6.75
CA PHE A 150 -16.25 1.42 7.99
C PHE A 150 -16.56 2.41 9.10
N LEU A 151 -17.24 1.94 10.14
CA LEU A 151 -17.43 2.74 11.35
C LEU A 151 -16.14 2.68 12.18
N SER A 152 -15.79 3.81 12.81
CA SER A 152 -14.66 3.86 13.72
C SER A 152 -14.82 2.80 14.81
N PRO A 153 -13.84 1.93 15.05
CA PRO A 153 -13.88 0.99 16.16
C PRO A 153 -13.99 1.74 17.49
N VAL A 154 -14.64 1.13 18.46
CA VAL A 154 -14.60 1.64 19.84
C VAL A 154 -13.20 1.44 20.42
N LEU A 155 -12.90 2.13 21.51
CA LEU A 155 -11.61 2.01 22.19
C LEU A 155 -11.32 0.55 22.55
N GLY A 156 -10.14 0.07 22.15
CA GLY A 156 -9.71 -1.31 22.37
C GLY A 156 -10.12 -2.31 21.28
N GLU A 157 -10.92 -1.91 20.32
CA GLU A 157 -11.26 -2.75 19.17
C GLU A 157 -10.32 -2.49 17.98
N VAL A 158 -10.13 -3.53 17.17
CA VAL A 158 -9.35 -3.49 15.93
C VAL A 158 -10.26 -3.84 14.76
N LYS A 159 -10.31 -2.98 13.77
CA LYS A 159 -10.93 -3.27 12.48
C LYS A 159 -9.86 -3.72 11.49
N ASN A 160 -10.02 -4.93 10.98
CA ASN A 160 -9.20 -5.46 9.88
C ASN A 160 -10.00 -5.45 8.58
N GLY A 161 -9.30 -5.23 7.47
CA GLY A 161 -9.91 -5.26 6.15
C GLY A 161 -8.89 -5.39 5.03
N THR A 162 -9.39 -5.45 3.81
CA THR A 162 -8.59 -5.61 2.60
C THR A 162 -8.95 -4.50 1.63
N LEU A 163 -7.99 -3.63 1.31
CA LEU A 163 -8.16 -2.63 0.27
C LEU A 163 -8.02 -3.24 -1.13
N PHE A 164 -7.13 -4.21 -1.29
CA PHE A 164 -6.89 -4.86 -2.57
C PHE A 164 -6.42 -6.29 -2.38
N ASP A 165 -6.98 -7.21 -3.16
CA ASP A 165 -6.55 -8.61 -3.21
C ASP A 165 -6.64 -9.13 -4.64
N ALA A 166 -5.48 -9.44 -5.23
CA ALA A 166 -5.33 -10.12 -6.50
C ALA A 166 -4.59 -11.46 -6.33
N ARG A 167 -4.50 -11.95 -5.09
CA ARG A 167 -3.95 -13.30 -4.84
C ARG A 167 -4.96 -14.33 -5.34
N ASP A 168 -4.44 -15.37 -5.97
CA ASP A 168 -5.26 -16.51 -6.34
C ASP A 168 -5.53 -17.36 -5.08
N ASP A 169 -6.70 -17.20 -4.52
CA ASP A 169 -7.21 -17.97 -3.37
C ASP A 169 -8.06 -19.19 -3.79
N GLY A 170 -8.15 -19.44 -5.10
CA GLY A 170 -8.98 -20.51 -5.66
C GLY A 170 -10.47 -20.20 -5.69
N THR A 171 -10.87 -18.98 -5.32
CA THR A 171 -12.23 -18.48 -5.52
C THR A 171 -12.35 -17.82 -6.89
N SER A 172 -13.54 -17.77 -7.45
CA SER A 172 -13.79 -17.40 -8.86
C SER A 172 -13.63 -15.90 -9.17
N THR A 173 -13.24 -15.07 -8.23
CA THR A 173 -13.06 -13.62 -8.41
C THR A 173 -11.59 -13.26 -8.61
N TYR A 174 -11.02 -13.64 -9.75
CA TYR A 174 -9.70 -13.17 -10.14
C TYR A 174 -9.74 -11.66 -10.41
N ARG A 175 -8.91 -10.91 -9.70
CA ARG A 175 -8.65 -9.50 -9.99
C ARG A 175 -7.26 -9.36 -10.61
N SER A 176 -7.15 -8.58 -11.66
CA SER A 176 -5.85 -8.27 -12.24
C SER A 176 -4.98 -7.52 -11.23
N PRO A 177 -3.72 -7.89 -11.06
CA PRO A 177 -2.82 -7.19 -10.17
C PRO A 177 -2.55 -5.77 -10.64
N ILE A 178 -2.14 -4.89 -9.72
CA ILE A 178 -1.71 -3.53 -10.07
C ILE A 178 -0.25 -3.60 -10.48
N VAL A 179 0.06 -3.26 -11.72
CA VAL A 179 1.42 -3.24 -12.24
C VAL A 179 1.95 -1.81 -12.24
N LEU A 180 3.10 -1.61 -11.61
CA LEU A 180 3.76 -0.32 -11.44
C LEU A 180 5.10 -0.31 -12.17
N ALA A 181 5.28 0.62 -13.08
CA ALA A 181 6.54 0.91 -13.75
C ALA A 181 7.33 2.00 -13.01
N ALA A 182 8.50 2.38 -13.53
CA ALA A 182 9.28 3.51 -13.02
C ALA A 182 8.40 4.77 -12.86
N GLU A 183 8.58 5.50 -11.75
CA GLU A 183 7.82 6.69 -11.36
C GLU A 183 6.34 6.46 -11.03
N GLU A 184 5.85 5.25 -11.14
CA GLU A 184 4.50 4.88 -10.73
C GLU A 184 4.48 4.35 -9.30
N GLY A 185 3.32 4.45 -8.65
CA GLY A 185 3.17 3.98 -7.28
C GLY A 185 1.73 3.80 -6.87
N ILE A 186 1.57 3.41 -5.62
CA ILE A 186 0.29 3.39 -4.91
C ILE A 186 0.34 4.31 -3.71
N VAL A 187 -0.79 4.91 -3.43
CA VAL A 187 -1.01 5.76 -2.25
C VAL A 187 -2.24 5.27 -1.51
N VAL A 188 -2.11 5.05 -0.21
CA VAL A 188 -3.26 4.85 0.67
C VAL A 188 -3.61 6.20 1.29
N ARG A 189 -4.87 6.59 1.18
CA ARG A 189 -5.39 7.87 1.68
C ARG A 189 -6.60 7.68 2.60
N ASN A 190 -6.77 8.65 3.50
CA ASN A 190 -8.01 8.83 4.24
C ASN A 190 -9.06 9.49 3.34
N THR A 191 -10.24 8.89 3.21
CA THR A 191 -11.31 9.40 2.32
C THR A 191 -12.27 10.35 3.02
N ILE A 192 -12.38 10.30 4.34
CA ILE A 192 -13.32 11.08 5.13
C ILE A 192 -12.56 11.86 6.18
N LEU A 193 -12.94 13.13 6.36
CA LEU A 193 -12.44 13.96 7.43
C LEU A 193 -12.78 13.32 8.78
N MET A 194 -11.78 13.09 9.61
CA MET A 194 -11.98 12.60 10.97
C MET A 194 -12.23 13.75 11.93
N GLY A 195 -13.08 13.53 12.91
CA GLY A 195 -13.28 14.47 14.01
C GLY A 195 -11.98 14.70 14.80
N ALA A 196 -11.83 15.90 15.35
CA ALA A 196 -10.57 16.39 15.96
C ALA A 196 -10.10 15.63 17.21
N THR A 197 -10.92 14.76 17.78
CA THR A 197 -10.65 14.12 19.09
C THR A 197 -10.20 12.66 19.00
N GLY A 198 -10.36 12.02 17.86
CA GLY A 198 -9.98 10.61 17.69
C GLY A 198 -8.49 10.42 17.40
N VAL A 199 -7.88 9.43 18.03
CA VAL A 199 -6.52 8.98 17.72
C VAL A 199 -6.55 7.50 17.40
N PHE A 200 -5.83 7.11 16.36
CA PHE A 200 -5.76 5.72 15.93
C PHE A 200 -4.37 5.30 15.44
N ASN A 201 -4.11 4.02 15.43
CA ASN A 201 -2.98 3.42 14.74
C ASN A 201 -3.49 2.70 13.48
N LEU A 202 -2.73 2.80 12.41
CA LEU A 202 -2.97 2.10 11.17
C LEU A 202 -1.79 1.20 10.84
N ALA A 203 -2.03 -0.09 10.70
CA ALA A 203 -1.08 -0.99 10.08
C ALA A 203 -1.52 -1.32 8.66
N LEU A 204 -0.56 -1.38 7.73
CA LEU A 204 -0.76 -1.77 6.34
C LEU A 204 0.14 -2.95 6.01
N ASN A 205 -0.41 -3.96 5.36
CA ASN A 205 0.33 -5.10 4.84
C ASN A 205 0.28 -5.07 3.33
N VAL A 206 1.44 -5.11 2.69
CA VAL A 206 1.54 -5.10 1.22
C VAL A 206 2.33 -6.32 0.78
N GLU A 207 1.81 -7.03 -0.24
CA GLU A 207 2.50 -8.13 -0.90
C GLU A 207 2.66 -7.80 -2.39
N TRP A 208 3.85 -8.04 -2.93
CA TRP A 208 4.16 -7.76 -4.34
C TRP A 208 5.18 -8.72 -4.91
N ASP A 209 5.14 -8.83 -6.22
CA ASP A 209 6.19 -9.49 -7.01
C ASP A 209 7.01 -8.42 -7.76
N GLU A 210 8.23 -8.78 -8.12
CA GLU A 210 9.07 -7.98 -9.00
C GLU A 210 9.40 -8.76 -10.27
N VAL A 211 9.19 -8.11 -11.42
CA VAL A 211 9.33 -8.73 -12.72
C VAL A 211 10.12 -7.82 -13.68
N THR A 212 10.83 -8.41 -14.63
CA THR A 212 11.34 -7.72 -15.82
C THR A 212 10.40 -8.00 -16.98
N LEU A 213 10.14 -7.02 -17.82
CA LEU A 213 9.38 -7.19 -19.07
C LEU A 213 10.29 -7.73 -20.17
#